data_ff26659d6503ce16a34cdfd953aaff48
#
_entry.id   ff26659d6503ce16a34cdfd953aaff48
#
_cell.length_a   1.000
_cell.length_b   1.000
_cell.length_c   1.000
_cell.angle_alpha   90.00
_cell.angle_beta   90.00
_cell.angle_gamma   90.00
#
_symmetry.space_group_name_H-M   'P 1'
#
loop_
_entity.id
_entity.type
_entity.pdbx_description
1 polymer ?
#
loop_
_entity_poly.entity_id
_entity_poly.type
_entity_poly.pdbx_seq_one_letter_code
_entity_poly.pdbx_strand_id
1 'polypeptide(L)'
;MSQAVIDFVVDGYRRYNDRDRSLPWPDDENARAWHEDGEYRSAREDPDSEVHRGLDAIRLQFQRWHDAYPDLWVTVVDVRVNGDMVLVWVHLSGHGAGSGVPIEMELAHVLALRDGKIAYIAEFFDRAEALEHVGISD
;
A
#
# COMPACT_ATOMS: atom_id res chain seq x y z
N MET A 1 -6.04 -21.29 0.15
CA MET A 1 -6.62 -20.30 1.00
C MET A 1 -5.65 -19.18 1.29
N SER A 2 -4.76 -19.33 2.27
CA SER A 2 -3.75 -18.29 2.51
C SER A 2 -2.89 -18.00 1.29
N GLN A 3 -2.55 -19.02 0.51
CA GLN A 3 -1.72 -18.85 -0.67
C GLN A 3 -2.40 -17.97 -1.74
N ALA A 4 -3.71 -18.15 -1.94
CA ALA A 4 -4.44 -17.32 -2.90
C ALA A 4 -4.47 -15.86 -2.48
N VAL A 5 -4.59 -15.59 -1.19
CA VAL A 5 -4.55 -14.23 -0.64
C VAL A 5 -3.16 -13.63 -0.80
N ILE A 6 -2.12 -14.40 -0.48
CA ILE A 6 -0.73 -13.97 -0.65
C ILE A 6 -0.47 -13.62 -2.11
N ASP A 7 -0.88 -14.50 -3.04
CA ASP A 7 -0.68 -14.29 -4.47
C ASP A 7 -1.38 -13.02 -4.96
N PHE A 8 -2.61 -12.80 -4.50
CA PHE A 8 -3.38 -11.60 -4.83
C PHE A 8 -2.66 -10.33 -4.39
N VAL A 9 -2.16 -10.34 -3.14
CA VAL A 9 -1.48 -9.18 -2.56
C VAL A 9 -0.14 -8.94 -3.24
N VAL A 10 0.68 -9.96 -3.40
CA VAL A 10 2.00 -9.85 -4.03
C VAL A 10 1.86 -9.40 -5.49
N ASP A 11 0.86 -9.94 -6.21
CA ASP A 11 0.59 -9.52 -7.58
C ASP A 11 0.22 -8.01 -7.64
N GLY A 12 -0.52 -7.53 -6.65
CA GLY A 12 -0.85 -6.10 -6.56
C GLY A 12 0.39 -5.22 -6.48
N TYR A 13 1.37 -5.60 -5.68
CA TYR A 13 2.63 -4.85 -5.59
C TYR A 13 3.44 -4.94 -6.87
N ARG A 14 3.46 -6.11 -7.50
CA ARG A 14 4.13 -6.28 -8.80
C ARG A 14 3.50 -5.37 -9.86
N ARG A 15 2.16 -5.34 -9.91
CA ARG A 15 1.44 -4.46 -10.85
C ARG A 15 1.73 -2.99 -10.56
N TYR A 16 1.84 -2.61 -9.29
CA TYR A 16 2.21 -1.25 -8.92
C TYR A 16 3.58 -0.89 -9.49
N ASN A 17 4.57 -1.76 -9.31
CA ASN A 17 5.93 -1.50 -9.80
C ASN A 17 5.98 -1.43 -11.33
N ASP A 18 5.13 -2.20 -12.02
CA ASP A 18 5.05 -2.26 -13.47
C ASP A 18 4.04 -1.25 -14.06
N ARG A 19 3.52 -0.35 -13.23
CA ARG A 19 2.45 0.58 -13.65
C ARG A 19 2.83 1.44 -14.84
N ASP A 20 1.83 1.82 -15.61
CA ASP A 20 1.95 2.88 -16.62
C ASP A 20 2.01 4.22 -15.90
N ARG A 21 3.17 4.87 -15.94
CA ARG A 21 3.42 6.10 -15.18
C ARG A 21 2.65 7.31 -15.74
N SER A 22 2.05 7.17 -16.92
CA SER A 22 1.20 8.21 -17.49
C SER A 22 -0.23 8.19 -16.97
N LEU A 23 -0.60 7.12 -16.24
CA LEU A 23 -1.93 6.92 -15.69
C LEU A 23 -1.92 7.11 -14.16
N PRO A 24 -3.06 7.52 -13.58
CA PRO A 24 -3.18 7.56 -12.12
C PRO A 24 -3.13 6.14 -11.55
N TRP A 25 -2.69 6.02 -10.30
CA TRP A 25 -2.73 4.74 -9.59
C TRP A 25 -3.79 4.78 -8.49
N PRO A 26 -4.65 3.76 -8.36
CA PRO A 26 -4.81 2.65 -9.30
C PRO A 26 -5.55 3.11 -10.57
N ASP A 27 -5.08 2.64 -11.72
CA ASP A 27 -5.79 2.84 -12.97
C ASP A 27 -7.08 2.02 -12.98
N ASP A 28 -7.89 2.13 -14.04
CA ASP A 28 -9.18 1.46 -14.09
C ASP A 28 -9.09 -0.06 -13.97
N GLU A 29 -8.06 -0.67 -14.54
CA GLU A 29 -7.85 -2.11 -14.42
C GLU A 29 -7.49 -2.51 -12.99
N ASN A 30 -6.55 -1.82 -12.39
CA ASN A 30 -6.08 -2.13 -11.04
C ASN A 30 -7.09 -1.71 -9.96
N ALA A 31 -7.95 -0.73 -10.27
CA ALA A 31 -9.02 -0.32 -9.36
C ALA A 31 -10.02 -1.45 -9.08
N ARG A 32 -10.07 -2.46 -9.94
CA ARG A 32 -10.95 -3.63 -9.73
C ARG A 32 -10.58 -4.43 -8.48
N ALA A 33 -9.34 -4.30 -8.00
CA ALA A 33 -8.89 -4.94 -6.76
C ALA A 33 -9.39 -4.22 -5.50
N TRP A 34 -9.99 -3.05 -5.65
CA TRP A 34 -10.44 -2.20 -4.55
C TRP A 34 -11.97 -2.11 -4.50
N HIS A 35 -12.50 -1.93 -3.30
CA HIS A 35 -13.87 -1.44 -3.15
C HIS A 35 -13.92 0.03 -3.55
N GLU A 36 -15.05 0.47 -4.12
CA GLU A 36 -15.23 1.86 -4.53
C GLU A 36 -15.10 2.83 -3.34
N ASP A 37 -15.54 2.39 -2.17
CA ASP A 37 -15.44 3.13 -0.91
C ASP A 37 -14.19 2.77 -0.10
N GLY A 38 -13.21 2.17 -0.74
CA GLY A 38 -11.97 1.78 -0.11
C GLY A 38 -11.24 2.96 0.51
N GLU A 39 -10.37 2.67 1.48
CA GLU A 39 -9.63 3.68 2.22
C GLU A 39 -8.12 3.43 2.16
N TYR A 40 -7.36 4.49 2.13
CA TYR A 40 -5.92 4.46 2.39
C TYR A 40 -5.66 5.31 3.62
N ARG A 41 -5.11 4.68 4.66
CA ARG A 41 -4.89 5.30 5.96
C ARG A 41 -3.41 5.50 6.20
N SER A 42 -2.98 6.77 6.31
CA SER A 42 -1.59 7.10 6.60
C SER A 42 -1.20 6.67 8.01
N ALA A 43 0.09 6.43 8.25
CA ALA A 43 0.59 6.14 9.58
C ALA A 43 0.36 7.35 10.50
N ARG A 44 0.05 7.08 11.78
CA ARG A 44 -0.21 8.15 12.76
C ARG A 44 1.01 9.06 13.01
N GLU A 45 2.21 8.54 12.76
CA GLU A 45 3.46 9.28 12.93
C GLU A 45 3.72 10.27 11.78
N ASP A 46 2.99 10.12 10.66
CA ASP A 46 3.10 11.03 9.54
C ASP A 46 2.47 12.38 9.93
N PRO A 47 3.20 13.51 9.84
CA PRO A 47 2.64 14.82 10.19
C PRO A 47 1.42 15.19 9.34
N ASP A 48 1.31 14.62 8.13
CA ASP A 48 0.16 14.83 7.24
C ASP A 48 -0.81 13.64 7.30
N SER A 49 -0.82 12.92 8.43
CA SER A 49 -1.66 11.72 8.59
C SER A 49 -3.13 12.02 8.37
N GLU A 50 -3.74 11.24 7.47
CA GLU A 50 -5.17 11.34 7.19
C GLU A 50 -5.70 10.04 6.59
N VAL A 51 -7.02 9.96 6.49
CA VAL A 51 -7.71 8.87 5.81
C VAL A 51 -8.20 9.36 4.45
N HIS A 52 -7.75 8.70 3.39
CA HIS A 52 -8.19 8.97 2.03
C HIS A 52 -9.28 7.97 1.69
N ARG A 53 -10.50 8.43 1.53
CA ARG A 53 -11.65 7.55 1.29
C ARG A 53 -12.13 7.70 -0.15
N GLY A 54 -12.31 6.55 -0.81
CA GLY A 54 -12.75 6.46 -2.18
C GLY A 54 -11.59 6.53 -3.17
N LEU A 55 -11.81 5.98 -4.36
CA LEU A 55 -10.75 5.85 -5.36
C LEU A 55 -10.18 7.20 -5.80
N ASP A 56 -11.01 8.23 -5.93
CA ASP A 56 -10.51 9.56 -6.35
C ASP A 56 -9.54 10.14 -5.33
N ALA A 57 -9.86 10.03 -4.04
CA ALA A 57 -8.98 10.50 -2.97
C ALA A 57 -7.68 9.70 -2.90
N ILE A 58 -7.78 8.38 -3.10
CA ILE A 58 -6.62 7.48 -3.12
C ILE A 58 -5.71 7.81 -4.30
N ARG A 59 -6.29 8.00 -5.50
CA ARG A 59 -5.53 8.39 -6.70
C ARG A 59 -4.81 9.72 -6.51
N LEU A 60 -5.48 10.68 -5.88
CA LEU A 60 -4.87 11.99 -5.62
C LEU A 60 -3.66 11.85 -4.68
N GLN A 61 -3.77 11.02 -3.65
CA GLN A 61 -2.65 10.80 -2.71
C GLN A 61 -1.48 10.11 -3.40
N PHE A 62 -1.73 9.10 -4.23
CA PHE A 62 -0.66 8.46 -5.00
C PHE A 62 -0.02 9.45 -5.98
N GLN A 63 -0.80 10.34 -6.57
CA GLN A 63 -0.27 11.36 -7.47
C GLN A 63 0.71 12.28 -6.73
N ARG A 64 0.40 12.65 -5.50
CA ARG A 64 1.30 13.48 -4.68
C ARG A 64 2.62 12.75 -4.40
N TRP A 65 2.55 11.46 -4.09
CA TRP A 65 3.77 10.66 -3.88
C TRP A 65 4.58 10.54 -5.16
N HIS A 66 3.92 10.32 -6.30
CA HIS A 66 4.60 10.17 -7.59
C HIS A 66 5.16 11.49 -8.10
N ASP A 67 4.54 12.60 -7.75
CA ASP A 67 5.09 13.93 -8.07
C ASP A 67 6.38 14.18 -7.27
N ALA A 68 6.41 13.72 -6.02
CA ALA A 68 7.59 13.84 -5.15
C ALA A 68 8.68 12.81 -5.48
N TYR A 69 8.28 11.59 -5.82
CA TYR A 69 9.18 10.45 -6.09
C TYR A 69 8.67 9.68 -7.32
N PRO A 70 9.01 10.15 -8.54
CA PRO A 70 8.44 9.58 -9.77
C PRO A 70 8.80 8.10 -9.99
N ASP A 71 9.92 7.64 -9.46
CA ASP A 71 10.40 6.27 -9.60
C ASP A 71 10.14 5.40 -8.37
N LEU A 72 9.16 5.76 -7.55
CA LEU A 72 8.84 5.03 -6.33
C LEU A 72 8.63 3.54 -6.62
N TRP A 73 9.36 2.70 -5.87
CA TRP A 73 9.39 1.25 -6.02
C TRP A 73 9.13 0.58 -4.67
N VAL A 74 8.35 -0.48 -4.69
CA VAL A 74 7.98 -1.22 -3.47
C VAL A 74 8.51 -2.64 -3.55
N THR A 75 9.34 -3.02 -2.58
CA THR A 75 9.81 -4.40 -2.44
C THR A 75 9.08 -5.07 -1.29
N VAL A 76 8.41 -6.19 -1.56
CA VAL A 76 7.76 -6.99 -0.52
C VAL A 76 8.81 -7.79 0.22
N VAL A 77 8.90 -7.62 1.53
CA VAL A 77 9.88 -8.28 2.39
C VAL A 77 9.27 -9.49 3.09
N ASP A 78 8.05 -9.34 3.61
CA ASP A 78 7.37 -10.42 4.36
C ASP A 78 5.87 -10.23 4.24
N VAL A 79 5.13 -11.32 4.26
CA VAL A 79 3.66 -11.33 4.22
C VAL A 79 3.12 -12.25 5.30
N ARG A 80 2.21 -11.73 6.13
CA ARG A 80 1.52 -12.50 7.16
C ARG A 80 0.02 -12.37 6.98
N VAL A 81 -0.69 -13.48 7.03
CA VAL A 81 -2.14 -13.52 6.78
C VAL A 81 -2.87 -14.02 8.02
N ASN A 82 -3.94 -13.32 8.39
CA ASN A 82 -4.87 -13.75 9.43
C ASN A 82 -6.30 -13.52 8.93
N GLY A 83 -6.92 -14.54 8.37
CA GLY A 83 -8.25 -14.42 7.76
C GLY A 83 -8.26 -13.41 6.62
N ASP A 84 -9.06 -12.38 6.76
CA ASP A 84 -9.19 -11.31 5.76
C ASP A 84 -8.21 -10.15 5.99
N MET A 85 -7.31 -10.29 6.96
CA MET A 85 -6.32 -9.28 7.28
C MET A 85 -4.95 -9.75 6.81
N VAL A 86 -4.22 -8.87 6.13
CA VAL A 86 -2.90 -9.18 5.60
C VAL A 86 -1.92 -8.10 6.01
N LEU A 87 -0.81 -8.50 6.64
CA LEU A 87 0.29 -7.61 6.92
C LEU A 87 1.38 -7.84 5.87
N VAL A 88 1.81 -6.76 5.23
CA VAL A 88 2.91 -6.80 4.26
C VAL A 88 3.99 -5.86 4.75
N TRP A 89 5.16 -6.41 5.08
CA TRP A 89 6.32 -5.59 5.41
C TRP A 89 7.01 -5.24 4.09
N VAL A 90 7.14 -3.95 3.82
CA VAL A 90 7.65 -3.46 2.54
C VAL A 90 8.86 -2.56 2.72
N HIS A 91 9.72 -2.55 1.72
CA HIS A 91 10.82 -1.61 1.58
C HIS A 91 10.50 -0.68 0.42
N LEU A 92 10.44 0.60 0.68
CA LEU A 92 10.19 1.63 -0.33
C LEU A 92 11.52 2.25 -0.75
N SER A 93 11.68 2.48 -2.04
CA SER A 93 12.86 3.17 -2.57
C SER A 93 12.45 4.10 -3.71
N GLY A 94 13.25 5.12 -3.92
CA GLY A 94 13.02 6.09 -4.98
C GLY A 94 13.97 7.26 -4.88
N HIS A 95 13.76 8.25 -5.73
CA HIS A 95 14.57 9.46 -5.79
C HIS A 95 13.65 10.68 -5.83
N GLY A 96 14.03 11.74 -5.09
CA GLY A 96 13.27 12.99 -5.10
C GLY A 96 13.24 13.60 -6.50
N ALA A 97 12.07 14.10 -6.90
CA ALA A 97 11.91 14.79 -8.17
C ALA A 97 12.78 16.05 -8.16
N GLY A 98 13.56 16.27 -9.21
CA GLY A 98 14.44 17.42 -9.34
C GLY A 98 15.71 17.37 -8.53
N SER A 99 15.66 16.93 -7.27
CA SER A 99 16.86 16.83 -6.41
C SER A 99 17.69 15.59 -6.69
N GLY A 100 17.03 14.50 -7.11
CA GLY A 100 17.68 13.20 -7.31
C GLY A 100 18.13 12.53 -6.01
N VAL A 101 17.76 13.08 -4.84
CA VAL A 101 18.16 12.53 -3.55
C VAL A 101 17.46 11.18 -3.34
N PRO A 102 18.23 10.10 -3.07
CA PRO A 102 17.62 8.79 -2.83
C PRO A 102 16.88 8.76 -1.50
N ILE A 103 15.74 8.06 -1.49
CA ILE A 103 15.04 7.74 -0.26
C ILE A 103 14.91 6.23 -0.13
N GLU A 104 14.96 5.76 1.10
CA GLU A 104 14.69 4.37 1.44
C GLU A 104 13.99 4.35 2.79
N MET A 105 12.93 3.55 2.90
CA MET A 105 12.26 3.37 4.19
C MET A 105 11.55 2.03 4.22
N GLU A 106 11.34 1.50 5.41
CA GLU A 106 10.56 0.30 5.61
C GLU A 106 9.32 0.62 6.45
N LEU A 107 8.23 -0.02 6.11
CA LEU A 107 6.99 0.10 6.88
C LEU A 107 6.10 -1.10 6.62
N ALA A 108 5.04 -1.22 7.42
CA ALA A 108 4.03 -2.25 7.22
C ALA A 108 2.82 -1.64 6.54
N HIS A 109 2.30 -2.35 5.55
CA HIS A 109 0.96 -2.13 5.03
C HIS A 109 0.06 -3.21 5.62
N VAL A 110 -1.06 -2.81 6.22
CA VAL A 110 -2.10 -3.75 6.61
C VAL A 110 -3.26 -3.59 5.64
N LEU A 111 -3.58 -4.69 4.94
CA LEU A 111 -4.70 -4.72 4.02
C LEU A 111 -5.86 -5.47 4.69
N ALA A 112 -7.03 -4.86 4.70
CA ALA A 112 -8.26 -5.53 5.07
C ALA A 112 -9.02 -5.87 3.79
N LEU A 113 -9.36 -7.14 3.61
CA LEU A 113 -10.09 -7.60 2.44
C LEU A 113 -11.55 -7.82 2.81
N ARG A 114 -12.44 -7.52 1.88
CA ARG A 114 -13.88 -7.79 1.99
C ARG A 114 -14.35 -8.26 0.62
N ASP A 115 -14.95 -9.45 0.59
CA ASP A 115 -15.42 -10.06 -0.66
C ASP A 115 -14.32 -10.16 -1.72
N GLY A 116 -13.09 -10.46 -1.27
CA GLY A 116 -11.95 -10.64 -2.15
C GLY A 116 -11.34 -9.34 -2.70
N LYS A 117 -11.79 -8.19 -2.22
CA LYS A 117 -11.27 -6.88 -2.63
C LYS A 117 -10.75 -6.09 -1.45
N ILE A 118 -9.90 -5.13 -1.72
CA ILE A 118 -9.30 -4.28 -0.69
C ILE A 118 -10.36 -3.32 -0.14
N ALA A 119 -10.67 -3.43 1.15
CA ALA A 119 -11.53 -2.49 1.85
C ALA A 119 -10.71 -1.31 2.38
N TYR A 120 -9.50 -1.56 2.88
CA TYR A 120 -8.56 -0.50 3.23
C TYR A 120 -7.13 -1.01 3.23
N ILE A 121 -6.20 -0.08 3.07
CA ILE A 121 -4.78 -0.26 3.37
C ILE A 121 -4.44 0.76 4.45
N ALA A 122 -3.77 0.31 5.51
CA ALA A 122 -3.30 1.18 6.58
C ALA A 122 -1.77 1.06 6.71
N GLU A 123 -1.10 2.18 6.89
CA GLU A 123 0.36 2.22 7.08
C GLU A 123 0.71 2.19 8.55
N PHE A 124 1.74 1.41 8.91
CA PHE A 124 2.31 1.37 10.26
C PHE A 124 3.84 1.43 10.13
N PHE A 125 4.47 2.36 10.83
CA PHE A 125 5.93 2.40 10.89
C PHE A 125 6.46 1.36 11.89
N ASP A 126 5.68 1.05 12.92
CA ASP A 126 6.03 0.07 13.94
C ASP A 126 5.44 -1.30 13.58
N ARG A 127 6.32 -2.28 13.36
CA ARG A 127 5.92 -3.64 13.00
C ARG A 127 5.07 -4.29 14.11
N ALA A 128 5.39 -4.05 15.38
CA ALA A 128 4.64 -4.62 16.49
C ALA A 128 3.20 -4.11 16.53
N GLU A 129 2.98 -2.82 16.26
CA GLU A 129 1.64 -2.25 16.15
C GLU A 129 0.86 -2.87 14.98
N ALA A 130 1.53 -3.08 13.86
CA ALA A 130 0.91 -3.70 12.69
C ALA A 130 0.48 -5.14 12.99
N LEU A 131 1.34 -5.91 13.64
CA LEU A 131 1.04 -7.30 14.03
C LEU A 131 -0.14 -7.34 15.00
N GLU A 132 -0.18 -6.44 15.97
CA GLU A 132 -1.28 -6.33 16.91
C GLU A 132 -2.59 -6.00 16.19
N HIS A 133 -2.55 -5.08 15.23
CA HIS A 133 -3.73 -4.69 14.45
C HIS A 133 -4.30 -5.88 13.66
N VAL A 134 -3.43 -6.71 13.13
CA VAL A 134 -3.82 -7.91 12.36
C VAL A 134 -4.21 -9.08 13.28
N GLY A 135 -3.84 -9.01 14.55
CA GLY A 135 -4.12 -10.07 15.52
C GLY A 135 -3.15 -11.25 15.43
N ILE A 136 -1.91 -10.99 15.04
CA ILE A 136 -0.86 -12.01 14.92
C ILE A 136 0.18 -11.77 16.01
N SER A 137 0.55 -12.88 16.70
CA SER A 137 1.71 -12.87 17.59
C SER A 137 2.98 -13.19 16.81
N ASP A 138 4.02 -12.47 17.09
CA ASP A 138 5.30 -12.69 16.41
C ASP A 138 6.16 -13.69 17.17
#